data_c560a79003549d3a2ea1df78f6a9229c
#
_entry.id   c560a79003549d3a2ea1df78f6a9229c
#
_cell.length_a   1.000
_cell.length_b   1.000
_cell.length_c   1.000
_cell.angle_alpha   90.00
_cell.angle_beta   90.00
_cell.angle_gamma   90.00
#
_symmetry.space_group_name_H-M   'P 1'
#
loop_
_entity.id
_entity.type
_entity.pdbx_description
1 polymer ?
#
loop_
_entity_poly.entity_id
_entity_poly.type
_entity_poly.pdbx_seq_one_letter_code
_entity_poly.pdbx_strand_id
1 'polypeptide(L)'
;MILCAGESLIDMVPSDGTFRPLAGGAVYNTAIALGRLGQDTGYLWPISRDPFGDQILRPLAEAGVNTDLCPRTDRLTTLALVTLTNGEARYSFYDEGSAGRMLLPEDIGPLPDTVTALFAGGISLVPDPCGGTIEALIAQHHDRLPVMIDPNIRPFFITDAGAYRARLARLMPMADIVKLSADDLEWLHPDLSPEDAARAVLATGPKLVLQTGGEAGAKAIWAGETVHAPAVRATVADTIGAGDTFNAGVLASLDRQGLLSKDAIAAITADQIHAALTLGAQAAAVTVSRHGANPPWAHEMPA
;
A
#
# COMPACT_ATOMS: atom_id res chain seq x y z
N MET A 1 -2.62 12.89 10.98
CA MET A 1 -3.26 12.20 9.81
C MET A 1 -2.22 11.43 9.01
N ILE A 2 -2.40 10.13 8.79
CA ILE A 2 -1.58 9.32 7.88
C ILE A 2 -2.15 9.49 6.47
N LEU A 3 -1.36 10.04 5.52
CA LEU A 3 -1.79 10.26 4.15
C LEU A 3 -1.38 9.08 3.27
N CYS A 4 -2.36 8.39 2.69
CA CYS A 4 -2.17 7.33 1.71
C CYS A 4 -2.27 7.92 0.30
N ALA A 5 -1.14 7.94 -0.44
CA ALA A 5 -1.06 8.51 -1.78
C ALA A 5 -0.80 7.41 -2.82
N GLY A 6 -1.79 7.10 -3.63
CA GLY A 6 -1.69 6.06 -4.68
C GLY A 6 -3.04 5.50 -5.09
N GLU A 7 -3.00 4.50 -5.96
CA GLU A 7 -4.10 4.07 -6.79
C GLU A 7 -5.36 3.60 -6.08
N SER A 8 -6.48 3.98 -6.69
CA SER A 8 -7.76 3.28 -6.68
C SER A 8 -8.21 2.99 -8.11
N LEU A 9 -8.91 1.90 -8.28
CA LEU A 9 -9.43 1.43 -9.56
C LEU A 9 -10.69 0.59 -9.34
N ILE A 10 -11.31 0.18 -10.43
CA ILE A 10 -12.39 -0.81 -10.40
C ILE A 10 -11.92 -2.11 -11.03
N ASP A 11 -11.90 -3.17 -10.23
CA ASP A 11 -11.74 -4.54 -10.69
C ASP A 11 -13.09 -5.04 -11.26
N MET A 12 -13.10 -5.32 -12.55
CA MET A 12 -14.23 -5.93 -13.25
C MET A 12 -14.09 -7.45 -13.14
N VAL A 13 -14.68 -8.04 -12.09
CA VAL A 13 -14.53 -9.45 -11.75
C VAL A 13 -15.63 -10.27 -12.43
N PRO A 14 -15.30 -11.40 -13.12
CA PRO A 14 -16.29 -12.27 -13.73
C PRO A 14 -17.32 -12.77 -12.71
N SER A 15 -18.61 -12.70 -13.07
CA SER A 15 -19.73 -13.18 -12.25
C SER A 15 -20.90 -13.57 -13.14
N ASP A 16 -21.22 -14.87 -13.21
CA ASP A 16 -22.42 -15.43 -13.87
C ASP A 16 -22.65 -14.88 -15.30
N GLY A 17 -21.57 -14.87 -16.14
CA GLY A 17 -21.64 -14.42 -17.53
C GLY A 17 -21.63 -12.88 -17.68
N THR A 18 -21.45 -12.16 -16.61
CA THR A 18 -21.31 -10.70 -16.57
C THR A 18 -20.04 -10.31 -15.81
N PHE A 19 -19.86 -9.01 -15.51
CA PHE A 19 -18.80 -8.51 -14.65
C PHE A 19 -19.40 -7.76 -13.46
N ARG A 20 -18.88 -8.04 -12.28
CA ARG A 20 -19.17 -7.28 -11.07
C ARG A 20 -18.05 -6.27 -10.82
N PRO A 21 -18.34 -4.95 -10.79
CA PRO A 21 -17.36 -3.95 -10.46
C PRO A 21 -17.09 -3.93 -8.95
N LEU A 22 -15.82 -4.01 -8.57
CA LEU A 22 -15.35 -3.92 -7.19
C LEU A 22 -14.30 -2.81 -7.11
N ALA A 23 -14.44 -1.90 -6.16
CA ALA A 23 -13.40 -0.90 -5.89
C ALA A 23 -12.19 -1.59 -5.24
N GLY A 24 -11.00 -1.26 -5.71
CA GLY A 24 -9.73 -1.84 -5.27
C GLY A 24 -8.55 -0.91 -5.53
N GLY A 25 -7.36 -1.43 -5.29
CA GLY A 25 -6.07 -0.76 -5.34
C GLY A 25 -5.33 -0.92 -4.02
N ALA A 26 -4.02 -1.16 -4.05
CA ALA A 26 -3.26 -1.49 -2.84
C ALA A 26 -3.27 -0.32 -1.83
N VAL A 27 -3.04 0.90 -2.32
CA VAL A 27 -3.02 2.09 -1.46
C VAL A 27 -4.43 2.45 -0.97
N TYR A 28 -5.44 2.30 -1.83
CA TYR A 28 -6.85 2.46 -1.48
C TYR A 28 -7.29 1.49 -0.37
N ASN A 29 -6.95 0.21 -0.50
CA ASN A 29 -7.25 -0.81 0.51
C ASN A 29 -6.55 -0.51 1.85
N THR A 30 -5.29 -0.06 1.81
CA THR A 30 -4.54 0.35 3.01
C THR A 30 -5.22 1.54 3.69
N ALA A 31 -5.68 2.55 2.94
CA ALA A 31 -6.39 3.70 3.50
C ALA A 31 -7.69 3.30 4.20
N ILE A 32 -8.50 2.43 3.58
CA ILE A 32 -9.72 1.89 4.19
C ILE A 32 -9.40 1.10 5.46
N ALA A 33 -8.36 0.27 5.42
CA ALA A 33 -7.96 -0.53 6.58
C ALA A 33 -7.53 0.36 7.74
N LEU A 34 -6.74 1.42 7.50
CA LEU A 34 -6.34 2.40 8.52
C LEU A 34 -7.56 3.11 9.13
N GLY A 35 -8.48 3.60 8.29
CA GLY A 35 -9.71 4.24 8.77
C GLY A 35 -10.55 3.31 9.64
N ARG A 36 -10.76 2.05 9.21
CA ARG A 36 -11.49 1.02 9.98
C ARG A 36 -10.79 0.66 11.29
N LEU A 37 -9.45 0.71 11.32
CA LEU A 37 -8.66 0.53 12.55
C LEU A 37 -8.68 1.77 13.46
N GLY A 38 -9.42 2.84 13.08
CA GLY A 38 -9.63 4.04 13.89
C GLY A 38 -8.48 5.04 13.81
N GLN A 39 -7.66 4.99 12.77
CA GLN A 39 -6.58 5.95 12.56
C GLN A 39 -7.09 7.19 11.84
N ASP A 40 -6.56 8.38 12.19
CA ASP A 40 -6.76 9.60 11.42
C ASP A 40 -6.07 9.45 10.06
N THR A 41 -6.86 9.21 9.00
CA THR A 41 -6.39 8.79 7.69
C THR A 41 -6.87 9.74 6.60
N GLY A 42 -5.95 10.18 5.74
CA GLY A 42 -6.24 10.88 4.49
C GLY A 42 -5.93 10.01 3.28
N TYR A 43 -6.63 10.27 2.19
CA TYR A 43 -6.39 9.65 0.90
C TYR A 43 -6.10 10.70 -0.16
N LEU A 44 -5.13 10.44 -1.02
CA LEU A 44 -4.74 11.31 -2.13
C LEU A 44 -4.61 10.48 -3.40
N TRP A 45 -5.58 10.61 -4.28
CA TRP A 45 -5.60 10.10 -5.64
C TRP A 45 -6.69 10.78 -6.44
N PRO A 46 -6.53 11.03 -7.75
CA PRO A 46 -7.59 11.61 -8.55
C PRO A 46 -8.81 10.70 -8.62
N ILE A 47 -9.97 11.25 -8.32
CA ILE A 47 -11.25 10.53 -8.37
C ILE A 47 -12.10 11.10 -9.49
N SER A 48 -12.52 10.22 -10.40
CA SER A 48 -13.44 10.56 -11.49
C SER A 48 -14.77 11.08 -10.97
N ARG A 49 -15.45 11.91 -11.80
CA ARG A 49 -16.86 12.26 -11.59
C ARG A 49 -17.84 11.25 -12.24
N ASP A 50 -17.33 10.15 -12.80
CA ASP A 50 -18.15 9.06 -13.32
C ASP A 50 -18.77 8.21 -12.18
N PRO A 51 -19.72 7.30 -12.47
CA PRO A 51 -20.36 6.46 -11.45
C PRO A 51 -19.39 5.55 -10.67
N PHE A 52 -18.25 5.20 -11.24
CA PHE A 52 -17.22 4.41 -10.57
C PHE A 52 -16.43 5.24 -9.56
N GLY A 53 -16.24 6.54 -9.82
CA GLY A 53 -15.66 7.45 -8.84
C GLY A 53 -16.50 7.53 -7.55
N ASP A 54 -17.82 7.55 -7.67
CA ASP A 54 -18.73 7.51 -6.51
C ASP A 54 -18.67 6.15 -5.78
N GLN A 55 -18.50 5.05 -6.54
CA GLN A 55 -18.30 3.72 -5.97
C GLN A 55 -16.99 3.62 -5.19
N ILE A 56 -15.92 4.31 -5.60
CA ILE A 56 -14.64 4.40 -4.89
C ILE A 56 -14.78 5.26 -3.62
N LEU A 57 -15.46 6.40 -3.69
CA LEU A 57 -15.57 7.32 -2.54
C LEU A 57 -16.38 6.76 -1.38
N ARG A 58 -17.41 5.96 -1.65
CA ARG A 58 -18.31 5.47 -0.60
C ARG A 58 -17.60 4.64 0.47
N PRO A 59 -16.79 3.59 0.17
CA PRO A 59 -16.08 2.84 1.19
C PRO A 59 -15.04 3.67 1.96
N LEU A 60 -14.40 4.66 1.34
CA LEU A 60 -13.52 5.60 2.02
C LEU A 60 -14.29 6.42 3.08
N ALA A 61 -15.44 6.98 2.69
CA ALA A 61 -16.29 7.73 3.59
C ALA A 61 -16.84 6.87 4.74
N GLU A 62 -17.28 5.63 4.44
CA GLU A 62 -17.73 4.66 5.45
C GLU A 62 -16.63 4.33 6.46
N ALA A 63 -15.37 4.26 6.02
CA ALA A 63 -14.21 4.03 6.87
C ALA A 63 -13.70 5.30 7.59
N GLY A 64 -14.33 6.46 7.38
CA GLY A 64 -13.91 7.74 7.99
C GLY A 64 -12.63 8.33 7.40
N VAL A 65 -12.25 7.93 6.19
CA VAL A 65 -11.06 8.44 5.50
C VAL A 65 -11.34 9.82 4.90
N ASN A 66 -10.48 10.78 5.20
CA ASN A 66 -10.56 12.12 4.63
C ASN A 66 -10.13 12.09 3.14
N THR A 67 -10.98 12.60 2.25
CA THR A 67 -10.76 12.66 0.81
C THR A 67 -10.65 14.09 0.26
N ASP A 68 -10.48 15.09 1.12
CA ASP A 68 -10.40 16.50 0.72
C ASP A 68 -9.18 16.80 -0.17
N LEU A 69 -8.14 15.96 -0.08
CA LEU A 69 -6.95 16.05 -0.92
C LEU A 69 -7.08 15.32 -2.26
N CYS A 70 -8.21 14.67 -2.54
CA CYS A 70 -8.44 13.97 -3.80
C CYS A 70 -8.86 14.94 -4.91
N PRO A 71 -8.06 15.17 -5.96
CA PRO A 71 -8.51 15.94 -7.12
C PRO A 71 -9.72 15.28 -7.77
N ARG A 72 -10.75 16.07 -8.13
CA ARG A 72 -11.92 15.58 -8.87
C ARG A 72 -11.77 15.95 -10.35
N THR A 73 -11.89 14.96 -11.23
CA THR A 73 -11.67 15.12 -12.67
C THR A 73 -12.78 14.48 -13.50
N ASP A 74 -12.94 14.93 -14.74
CA ASP A 74 -13.88 14.35 -15.72
C ASP A 74 -13.23 13.20 -16.53
N ARG A 75 -11.95 12.89 -16.29
CA ARG A 75 -11.31 11.69 -16.84
C ARG A 75 -11.94 10.44 -16.22
N LEU A 76 -12.04 9.37 -17.01
CA LEU A 76 -12.68 8.13 -16.57
C LEU A 76 -11.86 7.41 -15.48
N THR A 77 -12.55 6.66 -14.65
CA THR A 77 -11.93 5.77 -13.66
C THR A 77 -11.10 4.68 -14.34
N THR A 78 -9.96 4.34 -13.77
CA THR A 78 -9.15 3.17 -14.18
C THR A 78 -9.94 1.88 -13.97
N LEU A 79 -10.00 1.02 -15.00
CA LEU A 79 -10.59 -0.32 -14.88
C LEU A 79 -9.52 -1.40 -15.04
N ALA A 80 -9.62 -2.45 -14.24
CA ALA A 80 -8.89 -3.68 -14.39
C ALA A 80 -9.87 -4.81 -14.75
N LEU A 81 -9.87 -5.25 -16.00
CA LEU A 81 -10.70 -6.38 -16.42
C LEU A 81 -10.00 -7.69 -16.02
N VAL A 82 -10.65 -8.45 -15.16
CA VAL A 82 -10.17 -9.76 -14.72
C VAL A 82 -10.77 -10.83 -15.63
N THR A 83 -9.91 -11.67 -16.20
CA THR A 83 -10.32 -12.87 -16.95
C THR A 83 -9.67 -14.09 -16.32
N LEU A 84 -10.38 -15.21 -16.30
CA LEU A 84 -9.85 -16.48 -15.81
C LEU A 84 -9.43 -17.34 -17.00
N THR A 85 -8.15 -17.71 -17.07
CA THR A 85 -7.62 -18.64 -18.08
C THR A 85 -7.01 -19.82 -17.35
N ASN A 86 -7.58 -21.00 -17.49
CA ASN A 86 -7.17 -22.23 -16.79
C ASN A 86 -7.15 -22.08 -15.25
N GLY A 87 -8.05 -21.26 -14.69
CA GLY A 87 -8.12 -20.98 -13.25
C GLY A 87 -7.19 -19.88 -12.76
N GLU A 88 -6.32 -19.34 -13.62
CA GLU A 88 -5.44 -18.21 -13.30
C GLU A 88 -6.06 -16.88 -13.71
N ALA A 89 -5.98 -15.89 -12.84
CA ALA A 89 -6.44 -14.53 -13.11
C ALA A 89 -5.47 -13.81 -14.05
N ARG A 90 -6.00 -13.26 -15.14
CA ARG A 90 -5.29 -12.35 -16.03
C ARG A 90 -5.97 -10.98 -15.99
N TYR A 91 -5.16 -9.94 -16.06
CA TYR A 91 -5.61 -8.56 -15.96
C TYR A 91 -5.38 -7.82 -17.26
N SER A 92 -6.39 -7.08 -17.71
CA SER A 92 -6.28 -6.10 -18.79
C SER A 92 -6.66 -4.73 -18.21
N PHE A 93 -5.72 -3.79 -18.24
CA PHE A 93 -5.94 -2.45 -17.68
C PHE A 93 -6.42 -1.48 -18.75
N TYR A 94 -7.45 -0.72 -18.41
CA TYR A 94 -7.95 0.42 -19.17
C TYR A 94 -7.60 1.67 -18.36
N ASP A 95 -6.32 2.07 -18.42
CA ASP A 95 -5.77 3.17 -17.63
C ASP A 95 -5.25 4.33 -18.50
N GLU A 96 -5.12 4.16 -19.81
CA GLU A 96 -4.66 5.22 -20.71
C GLU A 96 -5.59 6.44 -20.61
N GLY A 97 -5.04 7.57 -20.19
CA GLY A 97 -5.79 8.81 -19.99
C GLY A 97 -6.81 8.78 -18.86
N SER A 98 -6.83 7.74 -18.01
CA SER A 98 -7.70 7.65 -16.83
C SER A 98 -7.38 8.70 -15.78
N ALA A 99 -8.31 8.91 -14.86
CA ALA A 99 -8.15 9.85 -13.76
C ALA A 99 -6.84 9.64 -13.01
N GLY A 100 -6.59 8.40 -12.55
CA GLY A 100 -5.41 8.06 -11.78
C GLY A 100 -4.11 8.17 -12.58
N ARG A 101 -4.08 7.62 -13.81
CA ARG A 101 -2.91 7.65 -14.68
C ARG A 101 -2.40 9.07 -14.92
N MET A 102 -3.31 10.04 -15.06
CA MET A 102 -3.00 11.40 -15.49
C MET A 102 -2.84 12.39 -14.33
N LEU A 103 -2.56 11.90 -13.11
CA LEU A 103 -2.20 12.76 -11.99
C LEU A 103 -0.90 13.52 -12.29
N LEU A 104 -0.95 14.84 -12.16
CA LEU A 104 0.20 15.75 -12.35
C LEU A 104 0.54 16.46 -11.02
N PRO A 105 1.79 16.94 -10.84
CA PRO A 105 2.17 17.64 -9.61
C PRO A 105 1.30 18.87 -9.31
N GLU A 106 0.84 19.59 -10.32
CA GLU A 106 -0.03 20.76 -10.20
C GLU A 106 -1.45 20.44 -9.73
N ASP A 107 -1.88 19.16 -9.81
CA ASP A 107 -3.17 18.71 -9.28
C ASP A 107 -3.14 18.52 -7.76
N ILE A 108 -1.93 18.47 -7.17
CA ILE A 108 -1.74 18.29 -5.73
C ILE A 108 -1.54 19.65 -5.08
N GLY A 109 -2.48 20.05 -4.25
CA GLY A 109 -2.34 21.24 -3.40
C GLY A 109 -1.29 21.04 -2.30
N PRO A 110 -0.95 22.10 -1.56
CA PRO A 110 -0.05 21.99 -0.41
C PRO A 110 -0.62 21.04 0.63
N LEU A 111 0.23 20.16 1.16
CA LEU A 111 -0.20 19.27 2.24
C LEU A 111 -0.45 20.07 3.53
N PRO A 112 -1.59 19.86 4.21
CA PRO A 112 -1.87 20.50 5.48
C PRO A 112 -0.91 19.99 6.57
N ASP A 113 -0.66 20.83 7.58
CA ASP A 113 0.22 20.50 8.71
C ASP A 113 -0.29 19.31 9.56
N THR A 114 -1.55 18.94 9.40
CA THR A 114 -2.15 17.76 10.03
C THR A 114 -1.62 16.44 9.47
N VAL A 115 -0.96 16.45 8.29
CA VAL A 115 -0.31 15.24 7.75
C VAL A 115 0.96 14.96 8.55
N THR A 116 1.00 13.77 9.17
CA THR A 116 2.09 13.33 10.06
C THR A 116 2.93 12.20 9.47
N ALA A 117 2.43 11.48 8.47
CA ALA A 117 3.14 10.41 7.76
C ALA A 117 2.60 10.24 6.34
N LEU A 118 3.44 9.70 5.44
CA LEU A 118 3.07 9.34 4.07
C LEU A 118 3.16 7.82 3.89
N PHE A 119 2.14 7.26 3.25
CA PHE A 119 2.17 5.91 2.70
C PHE A 119 1.95 5.96 1.20
N ALA A 120 2.82 5.31 0.42
CA ALA A 120 2.68 5.20 -1.03
C ALA A 120 3.08 3.80 -1.52
N GLY A 121 2.59 3.41 -2.68
CA GLY A 121 2.93 2.08 -3.21
C GLY A 121 2.11 1.66 -4.42
N GLY A 122 2.11 0.35 -4.67
CA GLY A 122 1.29 -0.27 -5.70
C GLY A 122 1.64 0.13 -7.12
N ILE A 123 0.67 -0.05 -8.00
CA ILE A 123 0.83 0.26 -9.44
C ILE A 123 0.92 1.75 -9.72
N SER A 124 0.55 2.62 -8.76
CA SER A 124 0.68 4.06 -8.89
C SER A 124 2.14 4.53 -9.08
N LEU A 125 3.10 3.72 -8.65
CA LEU A 125 4.53 4.01 -8.82
C LEU A 125 5.09 3.59 -10.18
N VAL A 126 4.32 2.88 -11.01
CA VAL A 126 4.84 2.28 -12.26
C VAL A 126 4.80 3.24 -13.43
N PRO A 127 3.63 3.77 -13.87
CA PRO A 127 3.55 4.56 -15.08
C PRO A 127 3.73 6.06 -14.82
N ASP A 128 4.09 6.79 -15.87
CA ASP A 128 4.01 8.24 -15.88
C ASP A 128 2.69 8.71 -16.51
N PRO A 129 2.21 9.92 -16.12
CA PRO A 129 2.84 10.88 -15.20
C PRO A 129 2.65 10.61 -13.71
N CYS A 130 1.68 9.76 -13.32
CA CYS A 130 1.33 9.58 -11.89
C CYS A 130 2.51 9.10 -11.03
N GLY A 131 3.33 8.16 -11.53
CA GLY A 131 4.47 7.66 -10.79
C GLY A 131 5.53 8.74 -10.52
N GLY A 132 5.81 9.59 -11.52
CA GLY A 132 6.66 10.75 -11.34
C GLY A 132 6.08 11.78 -10.36
N THR A 133 4.76 11.93 -10.34
CA THR A 133 4.06 12.84 -9.43
C THR A 133 4.14 12.34 -7.98
N ILE A 134 3.93 11.05 -7.73
CA ILE A 134 4.10 10.47 -6.38
C ILE A 134 5.57 10.53 -5.93
N GLU A 135 6.52 10.27 -6.84
CA GLU A 135 7.95 10.45 -6.56
C GLU A 135 8.26 11.91 -6.15
N ALA A 136 7.72 12.89 -6.85
CA ALA A 136 7.90 14.32 -6.52
C ALA A 136 7.26 14.68 -5.17
N LEU A 137 6.07 14.15 -4.85
CA LEU A 137 5.41 14.35 -3.57
C LEU A 137 6.28 13.80 -2.43
N ILE A 138 6.82 12.60 -2.56
CA ILE A 138 7.72 11.99 -1.58
C ILE A 138 9.00 12.84 -1.45
N ALA A 139 9.64 13.21 -2.57
CA ALA A 139 10.86 14.02 -2.56
C ALA A 139 10.68 15.38 -1.87
N GLN A 140 9.51 15.99 -1.99
CA GLN A 140 9.20 17.27 -1.35
C GLN A 140 9.03 17.14 0.18
N HIS A 141 8.62 15.99 0.69
CA HIS A 141 8.17 15.88 2.09
C HIS A 141 8.96 14.89 2.94
N HIS A 142 9.82 14.03 2.34
CA HIS A 142 10.52 12.97 3.06
C HIS A 142 11.48 13.44 4.14
N ASP A 143 11.99 14.68 4.07
CA ASP A 143 12.83 15.23 5.13
C ASP A 143 12.06 15.54 6.41
N ARG A 144 10.76 15.84 6.29
CA ARG A 144 9.87 16.23 7.38
C ARG A 144 8.97 15.10 7.86
N LEU A 145 8.42 14.33 6.92
CA LEU A 145 7.45 13.27 7.20
C LEU A 145 8.09 11.89 7.10
N PRO A 146 7.82 10.99 8.04
CA PRO A 146 8.13 9.59 7.83
C PRO A 146 7.37 9.06 6.61
N VAL A 147 8.07 8.28 5.80
CA VAL A 147 7.55 7.71 4.56
C VAL A 147 7.61 6.19 4.65
N MET A 148 6.46 5.54 4.45
CA MET A 148 6.39 4.09 4.23
C MET A 148 6.05 3.81 2.77
N ILE A 149 6.81 2.90 2.14
CA ILE A 149 6.59 2.47 0.76
C ILE A 149 6.35 0.96 0.71
N ASP A 150 5.28 0.55 0.02
CA ASP A 150 5.06 -0.82 -0.42
C ASP A 150 5.00 -0.85 -1.96
N PRO A 151 6.08 -1.22 -2.66
CA PRO A 151 6.06 -1.26 -4.12
C PRO A 151 4.99 -2.20 -4.65
N ASN A 152 4.67 -3.26 -3.91
CA ASN A 152 3.63 -4.23 -4.24
C ASN A 152 3.68 -4.63 -5.72
N ILE A 153 4.84 -5.13 -6.13
CA ILE A 153 5.26 -5.28 -7.53
C ILE A 153 4.32 -6.19 -8.29
N ARG A 154 3.85 -5.71 -9.43
CA ARG A 154 2.99 -6.47 -10.36
C ARG A 154 3.68 -6.55 -11.72
N PRO A 155 4.48 -7.60 -11.99
CA PRO A 155 5.27 -7.71 -13.21
C PRO A 155 4.43 -7.57 -14.49
N PHE A 156 3.20 -8.07 -14.48
CA PHE A 156 2.28 -7.98 -15.63
C PHE A 156 1.81 -6.55 -15.94
N PHE A 157 1.94 -5.61 -15.02
CA PHE A 157 1.59 -4.19 -15.21
C PHE A 157 2.81 -3.35 -15.66
N ILE A 158 4.03 -3.86 -15.48
CA ILE A 158 5.27 -3.12 -15.74
C ILE A 158 5.63 -3.26 -17.22
N THR A 159 5.51 -2.16 -17.97
CA THR A 159 5.86 -2.12 -19.40
C THR A 159 7.36 -1.83 -19.63
N ASP A 160 8.01 -1.12 -18.70
CA ASP A 160 9.46 -0.83 -18.70
C ASP A 160 10.05 -1.13 -17.33
N ALA A 161 10.61 -2.33 -17.19
CA ALA A 161 11.22 -2.78 -15.94
C ALA A 161 12.48 -1.97 -15.57
N GLY A 162 13.21 -1.45 -16.57
CA GLY A 162 14.39 -0.62 -16.35
C GLY A 162 14.03 0.73 -15.73
N ALA A 163 13.05 1.42 -16.32
CA ALA A 163 12.55 2.70 -15.80
C ALA A 163 11.95 2.54 -14.39
N TYR A 164 11.18 1.45 -14.14
CA TYR A 164 10.60 1.21 -12.83
C TYR A 164 11.65 0.89 -11.76
N ARG A 165 12.65 0.06 -12.06
CA ARG A 165 13.79 -0.19 -11.15
C ARG A 165 14.55 1.10 -10.83
N ALA A 166 14.78 1.96 -11.83
CA ALA A 166 15.43 3.24 -11.62
C ALA A 166 14.60 4.17 -10.71
N ARG A 167 13.27 4.17 -10.83
CA ARG A 167 12.38 4.90 -9.92
C ARG A 167 12.46 4.37 -8.50
N LEU A 168 12.35 3.05 -8.32
CA LEU A 168 12.48 2.44 -6.99
C LEU A 168 13.84 2.73 -6.35
N ALA A 169 14.93 2.73 -7.12
CA ALA A 169 16.25 3.09 -6.63
C ALA A 169 16.36 4.54 -6.13
N ARG A 170 15.53 5.47 -6.67
CA ARG A 170 15.42 6.85 -6.15
C ARG A 170 14.48 6.95 -4.94
N LEU A 171 13.39 6.16 -4.91
CA LEU A 171 12.40 6.19 -3.85
C LEU A 171 12.89 5.54 -2.55
N MET A 172 13.59 4.40 -2.63
CA MET A 172 14.04 3.65 -1.46
C MET A 172 14.85 4.50 -0.45
N PRO A 173 15.83 5.33 -0.87
CA PRO A 173 16.58 6.19 0.04
C PRO A 173 15.74 7.25 0.76
N MET A 174 14.58 7.62 0.20
CA MET A 174 13.66 8.60 0.77
C MET A 174 12.65 7.99 1.74
N ALA A 175 12.52 6.65 1.75
CA ALA A 175 11.63 5.94 2.65
C ALA A 175 12.30 5.69 4.00
N ASP A 176 11.51 5.77 5.08
CA ASP A 176 11.93 5.32 6.42
C ASP A 176 11.58 3.85 6.62
N ILE A 177 10.45 3.41 6.06
CA ILE A 177 9.96 2.04 6.13
C ILE A 177 9.69 1.55 4.70
N VAL A 178 10.21 0.39 4.36
CA VAL A 178 9.87 -0.31 3.11
C VAL A 178 9.29 -1.67 3.44
N LYS A 179 8.10 -1.98 2.93
CA LYS A 179 7.54 -3.32 3.03
C LYS A 179 7.65 -4.02 1.69
N LEU A 180 8.04 -5.29 1.72
CA LEU A 180 8.24 -6.14 0.55
C LEU A 180 7.71 -7.55 0.83
N SER A 181 7.05 -8.15 -0.14
CA SER A 181 6.76 -9.58 -0.14
C SER A 181 8.00 -10.38 -0.58
N ALA A 182 7.94 -11.71 -0.44
CA ALA A 182 8.97 -12.58 -1.00
C ALA A 182 9.09 -12.42 -2.52
N ASP A 183 7.95 -12.28 -3.22
CA ASP A 183 7.90 -12.09 -4.66
C ASP A 183 8.49 -10.73 -5.08
N ASP A 184 8.25 -9.67 -4.31
CA ASP A 184 8.85 -8.35 -4.54
C ASP A 184 10.37 -8.41 -4.43
N LEU A 185 10.88 -9.11 -3.40
CA LEU A 185 12.32 -9.28 -3.18
C LEU A 185 12.96 -10.10 -4.29
N GLU A 186 12.33 -11.18 -4.74
CA GLU A 186 12.81 -12.00 -5.87
C GLU A 186 12.84 -11.15 -7.15
N TRP A 187 11.81 -10.34 -7.42
CA TRP A 187 11.81 -9.46 -8.58
C TRP A 187 12.91 -8.40 -8.52
N LEU A 188 13.17 -7.83 -7.35
CA LEU A 188 14.22 -6.80 -7.16
C LEU A 188 15.62 -7.40 -7.24
N HIS A 189 15.85 -8.55 -6.62
CA HIS A 189 17.14 -9.20 -6.43
C HIS A 189 17.06 -10.70 -6.66
N PRO A 190 16.89 -11.17 -7.92
CA PRO A 190 16.61 -12.58 -8.23
C PRO A 190 17.75 -13.53 -7.85
N ASP A 191 18.97 -13.01 -7.70
CA ASP A 191 20.18 -13.80 -7.37
C ASP A 191 20.45 -13.87 -5.85
N LEU A 192 19.66 -13.22 -5.01
CA LEU A 192 19.84 -13.18 -3.56
C LEU A 192 18.78 -14.00 -2.83
N SER A 193 19.13 -14.47 -1.63
CA SER A 193 18.11 -14.96 -0.71
C SER A 193 17.15 -13.83 -0.33
N PRO A 194 15.89 -14.12 0.05
CA PRO A 194 14.95 -13.07 0.47
C PRO A 194 15.47 -12.21 1.62
N GLU A 195 16.26 -12.80 2.54
CA GLU A 195 16.85 -12.06 3.65
C GLU A 195 18.01 -11.16 3.19
N ASP A 196 18.89 -11.65 2.31
CA ASP A 196 19.97 -10.84 1.75
C ASP A 196 19.43 -9.72 0.85
N ALA A 197 18.37 -9.99 0.08
CA ALA A 197 17.68 -8.99 -0.70
C ALA A 197 17.07 -7.89 0.17
N ALA A 198 16.43 -8.25 1.30
CA ALA A 198 15.89 -7.27 2.24
C ALA A 198 17.01 -6.43 2.91
N ARG A 199 18.16 -7.05 3.23
CA ARG A 199 19.34 -6.32 3.72
C ARG A 199 19.94 -5.39 2.66
N ALA A 200 19.95 -5.82 1.39
CA ALA A 200 20.38 -4.97 0.28
C ALA A 200 19.47 -3.72 0.15
N VAL A 201 18.13 -3.88 0.29
CA VAL A 201 17.20 -2.75 0.31
C VAL A 201 17.46 -1.86 1.53
N LEU A 202 17.64 -2.42 2.73
CA LEU A 202 17.95 -1.65 3.93
C LEU A 202 19.21 -0.77 3.74
N ALA A 203 20.23 -1.32 3.08
CA ALA A 203 21.49 -0.61 2.82
C ALA A 203 21.32 0.59 1.87
N THR A 204 20.21 0.74 1.16
CA THR A 204 19.94 1.89 0.30
C THR A 204 19.47 3.13 1.04
N GLY A 205 19.03 3.01 2.33
CA GLY A 205 18.63 4.18 3.13
C GLY A 205 17.50 3.99 4.15
N PRO A 206 16.52 3.12 3.91
CA PRO A 206 15.44 2.88 4.88
C PRO A 206 15.97 2.52 6.27
N LYS A 207 15.21 2.87 7.30
CA LYS A 207 15.53 2.49 8.69
C LYS A 207 14.98 1.12 9.04
N LEU A 208 13.91 0.72 8.35
CA LEU A 208 13.18 -0.51 8.62
C LEU A 208 12.71 -1.14 7.29
N VAL A 209 13.05 -2.40 7.08
CA VAL A 209 12.49 -3.22 5.99
C VAL A 209 11.60 -4.30 6.59
N LEU A 210 10.36 -4.33 6.14
CA LEU A 210 9.36 -5.34 6.52
C LEU A 210 9.25 -6.36 5.38
N GLN A 211 9.49 -7.62 5.69
CA GLN A 211 9.35 -8.73 4.76
C GLN A 211 8.13 -9.56 5.15
N THR A 212 7.17 -9.73 4.24
CA THR A 212 6.03 -10.63 4.43
C THR A 212 6.21 -11.92 3.65
N GLY A 213 5.86 -13.06 4.27
CA GLY A 213 6.01 -14.40 3.69
C GLY A 213 4.75 -15.26 3.79
N GLY A 214 3.55 -14.67 3.78
CA GLY A 214 2.29 -15.40 3.89
C GLY A 214 2.23 -16.24 5.17
N GLU A 215 2.14 -17.56 5.04
CA GLU A 215 2.11 -18.50 6.18
C GLU A 215 3.40 -18.51 7.01
N ALA A 216 4.51 -18.05 6.46
CA ALA A 216 5.76 -17.90 7.20
C ALA A 216 5.76 -16.67 8.15
N GLY A 217 4.72 -15.85 8.11
CA GLY A 217 4.62 -14.65 8.93
C GLY A 217 5.34 -13.45 8.34
N ALA A 218 5.81 -12.57 9.20
CA ALA A 218 6.52 -11.36 8.81
C ALA A 218 7.82 -11.18 9.59
N LYS A 219 8.82 -10.60 8.92
CA LYS A 219 10.10 -10.22 9.52
C LYS A 219 10.29 -8.71 9.37
N ALA A 220 10.98 -8.14 10.32
CA ALA A 220 11.52 -6.79 10.22
C ALA A 220 13.03 -6.83 10.33
N ILE A 221 13.74 -6.14 9.43
CA ILE A 221 15.19 -6.02 9.39
C ILE A 221 15.55 -4.55 9.59
N TRP A 222 16.38 -4.24 10.60
CA TRP A 222 16.86 -2.89 10.89
C TRP A 222 18.17 -2.95 11.66
N ALA A 223 19.03 -1.97 11.51
CA ALA A 223 20.29 -1.82 12.26
C ALA A 223 21.14 -3.10 12.43
N GLY A 224 21.04 -4.02 11.45
CA GLY A 224 21.72 -5.31 11.49
C GLY A 224 20.99 -6.42 12.27
N GLU A 225 19.85 -6.11 12.89
CA GLU A 225 19.01 -7.04 13.66
C GLU A 225 17.82 -7.54 12.83
N THR A 226 17.14 -8.58 13.33
CA THR A 226 15.92 -9.13 12.74
C THR A 226 14.95 -9.53 13.85
N VAL A 227 13.68 -9.09 13.70
CA VAL A 227 12.55 -9.53 14.53
C VAL A 227 11.57 -10.29 13.63
N HIS A 228 11.00 -11.36 14.18
CA HIS A 228 10.00 -12.18 13.50
C HIS A 228 8.69 -12.21 14.29
N ALA A 229 7.57 -12.01 13.58
CA ALA A 229 6.23 -12.28 14.07
C ALA A 229 5.61 -13.42 13.25
N PRO A 230 5.14 -14.50 13.90
CA PRO A 230 4.51 -15.61 13.19
C PRO A 230 3.19 -15.19 12.53
N ALA A 231 2.81 -15.89 11.46
CA ALA A 231 1.48 -15.71 10.90
C ALA A 231 0.39 -16.10 11.91
N VAL A 232 -0.67 -15.32 11.94
CA VAL A 232 -1.87 -15.65 12.73
C VAL A 232 -2.71 -16.67 11.94
N ARG A 233 -3.05 -17.78 12.57
CA ARG A 233 -3.86 -18.82 11.92
C ARG A 233 -5.27 -18.31 11.60
N ALA A 234 -5.68 -18.47 10.35
CA ALA A 234 -7.02 -18.15 9.88
C ALA A 234 -7.49 -19.19 8.86
N THR A 235 -8.80 -19.35 8.72
CA THR A 235 -9.37 -20.09 7.60
C THR A 235 -9.37 -19.16 6.39
N VAL A 236 -8.55 -19.45 5.39
CA VAL A 236 -8.39 -18.59 4.23
C VAL A 236 -9.61 -18.73 3.31
N ALA A 237 -10.32 -17.61 3.11
CA ALA A 237 -11.38 -17.48 2.12
C ALA A 237 -10.88 -16.76 0.86
N ASP A 238 -10.00 -15.76 1.03
CA ASP A 238 -9.41 -14.97 -0.05
C ASP A 238 -8.08 -14.38 0.45
N THR A 239 -7.13 -14.10 -0.43
CA THR A 239 -5.86 -13.47 -0.08
C THR A 239 -5.78 -11.99 -0.50
N ILE A 240 -6.80 -11.49 -1.20
CA ILE A 240 -6.86 -10.11 -1.67
C ILE A 240 -6.86 -9.14 -0.48
N GLY A 241 -5.99 -8.13 -0.54
CA GLY A 241 -5.90 -7.08 0.48
C GLY A 241 -5.17 -7.48 1.78
N ALA A 242 -4.62 -8.71 1.86
CA ALA A 242 -3.87 -9.15 3.05
C ALA A 242 -2.63 -8.27 3.32
N GLY A 243 -1.82 -8.01 2.29
CA GLY A 243 -0.66 -7.13 2.36
C GLY A 243 -1.03 -5.69 2.69
N ASP A 244 -2.11 -5.19 2.09
CA ASP A 244 -2.62 -3.84 2.30
C ASP A 244 -3.08 -3.65 3.75
N THR A 245 -3.79 -4.66 4.29
CA THR A 245 -4.24 -4.66 5.68
C THR A 245 -3.07 -4.85 6.66
N PHE A 246 -2.05 -5.63 6.29
CA PHE A 246 -0.81 -5.72 7.08
C PHE A 246 -0.13 -4.35 7.20
N ASN A 247 0.02 -3.62 6.09
CA ASN A 247 0.56 -2.26 6.09
C ASN A 247 -0.22 -1.33 7.02
N ALA A 248 -1.55 -1.38 6.95
CA ALA A 248 -2.42 -0.58 7.81
C ALA A 248 -2.24 -0.94 9.30
N GLY A 249 -2.15 -2.23 9.63
CA GLY A 249 -1.93 -2.69 11.00
C GLY A 249 -0.57 -2.23 11.55
N VAL A 250 0.49 -2.31 10.75
CA VAL A 250 1.82 -1.80 11.13
C VAL A 250 1.76 -0.29 11.39
N LEU A 251 1.24 0.50 10.44
CA LEU A 251 1.13 1.95 10.61
C LEU A 251 0.26 2.34 11.80
N ALA A 252 -0.88 1.64 12.02
CA ALA A 252 -1.75 1.86 13.16
C ALA A 252 -1.05 1.56 14.50
N SER A 253 -0.23 0.51 14.55
CA SER A 253 0.56 0.20 15.76
C SER A 253 1.62 1.25 16.03
N LEU A 254 2.35 1.69 15.00
CA LEU A 254 3.36 2.74 15.13
C LEU A 254 2.74 4.07 15.59
N ASP A 255 1.58 4.44 15.03
CA ASP A 255 0.87 5.67 15.41
C ASP A 255 0.41 5.62 16.87
N ARG A 256 -0.24 4.53 17.29
CA ARG A 256 -0.68 4.33 18.69
C ARG A 256 0.47 4.37 19.70
N GLN A 257 1.66 3.97 19.29
CA GLN A 257 2.88 4.04 20.11
C GLN A 257 3.57 5.41 20.06
N GLY A 258 3.06 6.37 19.25
CA GLY A 258 3.70 7.67 19.03
C GLY A 258 5.02 7.60 18.26
N LEU A 259 5.17 6.58 17.41
CA LEU A 259 6.43 6.29 16.69
C LEU A 259 6.43 6.81 15.24
N LEU A 260 5.36 7.46 14.76
CA LEU A 260 5.32 8.02 13.41
C LEU A 260 6.03 9.40 13.36
N SER A 261 7.35 9.37 13.65
CA SER A 261 8.27 10.46 13.37
C SER A 261 9.63 9.88 12.93
N LYS A 262 10.42 10.65 12.21
CA LYS A 262 11.73 10.19 11.69
C LYS A 262 12.66 9.76 12.82
N ASP A 263 12.72 10.56 13.88
CA ASP A 263 13.58 10.28 15.03
C ASP A 263 13.12 9.03 15.80
N ALA A 264 11.81 8.86 15.98
CA ALA A 264 11.26 7.70 16.67
C ALA A 264 11.47 6.41 15.87
N ILE A 265 11.29 6.44 14.53
CA ILE A 265 11.58 5.29 13.66
C ILE A 265 13.08 4.95 13.68
N ALA A 266 13.96 5.95 13.69
CA ALA A 266 15.41 5.73 13.77
C ALA A 266 15.86 5.11 15.10
N ALA A 267 15.10 5.34 16.20
CA ALA A 267 15.37 4.82 17.55
C ALA A 267 14.47 3.65 17.94
N ILE A 268 13.75 3.05 16.98
CA ILE A 268 12.76 2.01 17.25
C ILE A 268 13.39 0.75 17.85
N THR A 269 12.72 0.15 18.82
CA THR A 269 13.19 -1.06 19.52
C THR A 269 12.57 -2.33 18.96
N ALA A 270 13.19 -3.48 19.27
CA ALA A 270 12.70 -4.80 18.88
C ALA A 270 11.24 -5.06 19.34
N ASP A 271 10.92 -4.70 20.58
CA ASP A 271 9.58 -4.90 21.15
C ASP A 271 8.53 -4.04 20.43
N GLN A 272 8.86 -2.81 20.10
CA GLN A 272 7.97 -1.89 19.35
C GLN A 272 7.72 -2.39 17.95
N ILE A 273 8.77 -2.88 17.27
CA ILE A 273 8.66 -3.51 15.95
C ILE A 273 7.82 -4.78 16.02
N HIS A 274 8.08 -5.64 17.02
CA HIS A 274 7.31 -6.88 17.21
C HIS A 274 5.82 -6.59 17.41
N ALA A 275 5.47 -5.58 18.20
CA ALA A 275 4.08 -5.15 18.39
C ALA A 275 3.46 -4.68 17.07
N ALA A 276 4.20 -3.92 16.24
CA ALA A 276 3.73 -3.46 14.94
C ALA A 276 3.49 -4.63 13.96
N LEU A 277 4.44 -5.56 13.84
CA LEU A 277 4.29 -6.77 13.03
C LEU A 277 3.11 -7.62 13.49
N THR A 278 2.92 -7.76 14.81
CA THR A 278 1.85 -8.56 15.40
C THR A 278 0.48 -7.98 15.04
N LEU A 279 0.27 -6.67 15.19
CA LEU A 279 -0.98 -6.03 14.80
C LEU A 279 -1.24 -6.14 13.30
N GLY A 280 -0.18 -5.98 12.48
CA GLY A 280 -0.26 -6.20 11.03
C GLY A 280 -0.70 -7.62 10.68
N ALA A 281 -0.09 -8.63 11.31
CA ALA A 281 -0.43 -10.04 11.08
C ALA A 281 -1.85 -10.38 11.55
N GLN A 282 -2.29 -9.86 12.68
CA GLN A 282 -3.65 -10.04 13.20
C GLN A 282 -4.69 -9.42 12.25
N ALA A 283 -4.47 -8.20 11.81
CA ALA A 283 -5.39 -7.52 10.89
C ALA A 283 -5.47 -8.25 9.52
N ALA A 284 -4.32 -8.67 8.98
CA ALA A 284 -4.27 -9.46 7.76
C ALA A 284 -4.99 -10.81 7.90
N ALA A 285 -4.88 -11.49 9.05
CA ALA A 285 -5.56 -12.75 9.32
C ALA A 285 -7.10 -12.62 9.29
N VAL A 286 -7.64 -11.51 9.79
CA VAL A 286 -9.07 -11.22 9.67
C VAL A 286 -9.46 -10.99 8.21
N THR A 287 -8.65 -10.24 7.46
CA THR A 287 -8.92 -9.97 6.04
C THR A 287 -8.96 -11.25 5.23
N VAL A 288 -7.96 -12.14 5.36
CA VAL A 288 -7.92 -13.38 4.58
C VAL A 288 -9.04 -14.37 4.93
N SER A 289 -9.71 -14.22 6.08
CA SER A 289 -10.87 -15.01 6.46
C SER A 289 -12.18 -14.57 5.78
N ARG A 290 -12.13 -13.52 4.96
CA ARG A 290 -13.26 -12.88 4.29
C ARG A 290 -13.05 -12.84 2.78
N HIS A 291 -14.12 -12.73 2.01
CA HIS A 291 -14.02 -12.52 0.57
C HIS A 291 -13.69 -11.07 0.23
N GLY A 292 -12.77 -10.88 -0.71
CA GLY A 292 -12.27 -9.58 -1.18
C GLY A 292 -11.44 -8.83 -0.14
N ALA A 293 -10.99 -7.62 -0.46
CA ALA A 293 -10.25 -6.76 0.44
C ALA A 293 -11.18 -6.17 1.53
N ASN A 294 -11.50 -6.98 2.54
CA ASN A 294 -12.43 -6.62 3.62
C ASN A 294 -11.74 -6.58 4.99
N PRO A 295 -10.99 -5.49 5.29
CA PRO A 295 -10.22 -5.36 6.53
C PRO A 295 -11.13 -5.26 7.76
N PRO A 296 -10.61 -5.63 8.95
CA PRO A 296 -11.34 -5.53 10.20
C PRO A 296 -11.61 -4.09 10.62
N TRP A 297 -12.67 -3.91 11.39
CA TRP A 297 -12.89 -2.73 12.20
C TRP A 297 -12.10 -2.82 13.52
N ALA A 298 -11.81 -1.68 14.16
CA ALA A 298 -11.06 -1.64 15.41
C ALA A 298 -11.69 -2.52 16.51
N HIS A 299 -13.03 -2.59 16.60
CA HIS A 299 -13.74 -3.40 17.59
C HIS A 299 -13.72 -4.91 17.29
N GLU A 300 -13.29 -5.34 16.11
CA GLU A 300 -13.12 -6.74 15.73
C GLU A 300 -11.69 -7.24 15.99
N MET A 301 -10.77 -6.35 16.34
CA MET A 301 -9.39 -6.71 16.65
C MET A 301 -9.27 -7.24 18.09
N PRO A 302 -8.34 -8.17 18.33
CA PRO A 302 -8.01 -8.58 19.70
C PRO A 302 -7.61 -7.37 20.56
N ALA A 303 -8.01 -7.40 21.82
CA ALA A 303 -7.66 -6.39 22.82
C ALA A 303 -6.16 -6.40 23.16
#